data_0f1e6b1df445bc201a546093db0c324e
#
_entry.id   0f1e6b1df445bc201a546093db0c324e
#
_cell.length_a   1.000
_cell.length_b   1.000
_cell.length_c   1.000
_cell.angle_alpha   90.00
_cell.angle_beta   90.00
_cell.angle_gamma   90.00
#
_symmetry.space_group_name_H-M   'P 1'
#
loop_
_entity.id
_entity.type
_entity.pdbx_description
1 polymer ?
#
loop_
_entity_poly.entity_id
_entity_poly.type
_entity_poly.pdbx_seq_one_letter_code
_entity_poly.pdbx_strand_id
1 'polypeptide(L)'
;MTGQIHFNSHVWVVTDVACRLVNALTAGHDGTRPVEPPPIGHRADAVRAVLERDDYRPALTEDQANALTALAERVREVFTASSSGDVARAAGIVNDLLEEFGAAPRLDPARGGGFTLHFHGRDTSIVLGWGAGIAAGLAMAIGSDLAGRLGVCQADPCDRVYIDTSYNLGKRFCSRRCQSRVKAAVHRAKSKGRRRRPHSHRGSSGRYPYNQASAV
;
A
#
# COMPACT_ATOMS: atom_id res chain seq x y z
N MET A 1 -20.85 19.61 6.87
CA MET A 1 -21.10 18.85 5.61
C MET A 1 -20.03 17.78 5.53
N THR A 2 -20.37 16.57 5.97
CA THR A 2 -19.46 15.41 5.94
C THR A 2 -19.51 14.81 4.54
N GLY A 3 -18.61 15.28 3.68
CA GLY A 3 -18.41 14.70 2.36
C GLY A 3 -17.72 13.34 2.50
N GLN A 4 -18.47 12.26 2.69
CA GLN A 4 -18.00 10.94 2.31
C GLN A 4 -17.88 10.96 0.79
N ILE A 5 -16.63 11.06 0.29
CA ILE A 5 -16.34 10.82 -1.11
C ILE A 5 -16.59 9.32 -1.31
N HIS A 6 -17.80 9.00 -1.80
CA HIS A 6 -18.04 7.68 -2.34
C HIS A 6 -17.12 7.53 -3.56
N PHE A 7 -15.98 6.89 -3.38
CA PHE A 7 -15.29 6.27 -4.49
C PHE A 7 -16.33 5.49 -5.28
N ASN A 8 -16.48 5.81 -6.55
CA ASN A 8 -17.19 4.93 -7.44
C ASN A 8 -16.63 3.53 -7.20
N SER A 9 -17.47 2.57 -6.87
CA SER A 9 -17.06 1.22 -6.46
C SER A 9 -16.07 0.59 -7.46
N HIS A 10 -16.11 1.02 -8.70
CA HIS A 10 -15.23 0.58 -9.77
C HIS A 10 -13.77 1.07 -9.62
N VAL A 11 -13.56 2.35 -9.29
CA VAL A 11 -12.18 2.90 -9.06
C VAL A 11 -11.51 2.19 -7.91
N TRP A 12 -12.27 1.91 -6.85
CA TRP A 12 -11.79 1.13 -5.72
C TRP A 12 -11.37 -0.28 -6.13
N VAL A 13 -12.20 -0.94 -6.94
CA VAL A 13 -11.94 -2.30 -7.44
C VAL A 13 -10.64 -2.38 -8.24
N VAL A 14 -10.43 -1.48 -9.19
CA VAL A 14 -9.22 -1.53 -10.05
C VAL A 14 -7.95 -1.15 -9.29
N THR A 15 -8.04 -0.23 -8.33
CA THR A 15 -6.90 0.13 -7.46
C THR A 15 -6.53 -1.01 -6.50
N ASP A 16 -7.51 -1.74 -5.97
CA ASP A 16 -7.28 -2.94 -5.15
C ASP A 16 -6.63 -4.04 -5.99
N VAL A 17 -7.09 -4.26 -7.22
CA VAL A 17 -6.43 -5.20 -8.15
C VAL A 17 -5.00 -4.78 -8.42
N ALA A 18 -4.73 -3.51 -8.67
CA ALA A 18 -3.38 -2.98 -8.85
C ALA A 18 -2.47 -3.31 -7.64
N CYS A 19 -2.95 -3.06 -6.42
CA CYS A 19 -2.24 -3.39 -5.18
C CYS A 19 -1.97 -4.90 -5.07
N ARG A 20 -2.95 -5.75 -5.39
CA ARG A 20 -2.79 -7.21 -5.34
C ARG A 20 -1.84 -7.74 -6.41
N LEU A 21 -1.89 -7.19 -7.63
CA LEU A 21 -0.94 -7.54 -8.70
C LEU A 21 0.49 -7.24 -8.28
N VAL A 22 0.77 -6.04 -7.77
CA VAL A 22 2.09 -5.68 -7.24
C VAL A 22 2.54 -6.68 -6.19
N ASN A 23 1.70 -6.95 -5.20
CA ASN A 23 2.08 -7.83 -4.09
C ASN A 23 2.26 -9.30 -4.48
N ALA A 24 1.61 -9.76 -5.55
CA ALA A 24 1.70 -11.13 -6.03
C ALA A 24 2.82 -11.36 -7.06
N LEU A 25 3.14 -10.33 -7.87
CA LEU A 25 3.96 -10.51 -9.06
C LEU A 25 5.36 -9.85 -8.96
N THR A 26 5.62 -9.05 -7.91
CA THR A 26 6.92 -8.37 -7.78
C THR A 26 7.74 -8.92 -6.61
N ALA A 27 9.05 -8.94 -6.76
CA ALA A 27 9.99 -9.35 -5.70
C ALA A 27 9.89 -8.46 -4.46
N GLY A 28 10.34 -8.96 -3.32
CA GLY A 28 10.42 -8.19 -2.07
C GLY A 28 10.16 -9.04 -0.83
N HIS A 29 9.50 -8.47 0.19
CA HIS A 29 9.23 -9.15 1.45
C HIS A 29 7.76 -9.01 1.88
N ASP A 30 7.13 -10.13 2.27
CA ASP A 30 5.86 -10.12 3.01
C ASP A 30 6.13 -10.38 4.50
N GLY A 31 6.10 -9.35 5.29
CA GLY A 31 6.58 -9.40 6.66
C GLY A 31 8.09 -9.56 6.71
N THR A 32 8.56 -10.73 7.14
CA THR A 32 9.99 -11.10 7.13
C THR A 32 10.30 -12.17 6.08
N ARG A 33 9.30 -12.65 5.36
CA ARG A 33 9.46 -13.70 4.36
C ARG A 33 9.83 -13.08 3.02
N PRO A 34 10.94 -13.48 2.38
CA PRO A 34 11.21 -13.13 1.00
C PRO A 34 10.09 -13.63 0.08
N VAL A 35 9.77 -12.85 -0.92
CA VAL A 35 8.78 -13.19 -1.97
C VAL A 35 9.46 -12.95 -3.30
N GLU A 36 9.53 -14.00 -4.09
CA GLU A 36 10.00 -13.95 -5.46
C GLU A 36 8.80 -13.88 -6.41
N PRO A 37 8.92 -13.19 -7.56
CA PRO A 37 7.89 -13.21 -8.58
C PRO A 37 7.68 -14.63 -9.09
N PRO A 38 6.46 -14.99 -9.50
CA PRO A 38 6.20 -16.29 -10.10
C PRO A 38 7.12 -16.55 -11.30
N PRO A 39 7.73 -17.74 -11.40
CA PRO A 39 8.57 -18.08 -12.56
C PRO A 39 7.75 -18.11 -13.83
N ILE A 40 8.44 -17.94 -14.98
CA ILE A 40 7.85 -18.12 -16.30
C ILE A 40 7.19 -19.51 -16.36
N GLY A 41 5.99 -19.58 -16.93
CA GLY A 41 5.15 -20.80 -16.96
C GLY A 41 4.16 -20.91 -15.78
N HIS A 42 4.28 -20.08 -14.74
CA HIS A 42 3.36 -20.00 -13.61
C HIS A 42 2.72 -18.62 -13.43
N ARG A 43 3.09 -17.66 -14.27
CA ARG A 43 2.58 -16.28 -14.17
C ARG A 43 1.10 -16.19 -14.51
N ALA A 44 0.65 -16.96 -15.51
CA ALA A 44 -0.75 -16.96 -15.91
C ALA A 44 -1.68 -17.39 -14.75
N ASP A 45 -1.29 -18.41 -13.98
CA ASP A 45 -2.06 -18.83 -12.79
C ASP A 45 -2.04 -17.80 -11.68
N ALA A 46 -0.89 -17.19 -11.41
CA ALA A 46 -0.76 -16.15 -10.40
C ALA A 46 -1.58 -14.89 -10.74
N VAL A 47 -1.53 -14.44 -11.99
CA VAL A 47 -2.35 -13.31 -12.47
C VAL A 47 -3.83 -13.66 -12.41
N ARG A 48 -4.22 -14.86 -12.85
CA ARG A 48 -5.62 -15.32 -12.77
C ARG A 48 -6.13 -15.29 -11.34
N ALA A 49 -5.37 -15.79 -10.39
CA ALA A 49 -5.75 -15.79 -8.96
C ALA A 49 -5.97 -14.37 -8.41
N VAL A 50 -5.28 -13.36 -8.93
CA VAL A 50 -5.49 -11.96 -8.57
C VAL A 50 -6.74 -11.37 -9.24
N LEU A 51 -6.98 -11.70 -10.51
CA LEU A 51 -8.07 -11.12 -11.31
C LEU A 51 -9.41 -11.82 -11.09
N GLU A 52 -9.39 -13.06 -10.61
CA GLU A 52 -10.60 -13.85 -10.39
C GLU A 52 -11.53 -13.18 -9.36
N ARG A 53 -12.80 -13.04 -9.73
CA ARG A 53 -13.86 -12.46 -8.88
C ARG A 53 -15.20 -13.04 -9.28
N ASP A 54 -16.02 -13.40 -8.32
CA ASP A 54 -17.37 -13.92 -8.55
C ASP A 54 -17.46 -14.82 -9.80
N ASP A 55 -18.11 -14.35 -10.84
CA ASP A 55 -18.25 -15.08 -12.13
C ASP A 55 -17.16 -14.75 -13.15
N TYR A 56 -16.17 -13.89 -12.80
CA TYR A 56 -15.10 -13.50 -13.74
C TYR A 56 -13.87 -14.37 -13.54
N ARG A 57 -13.62 -15.25 -14.50
CA ARG A 57 -12.45 -16.17 -14.53
C ARG A 57 -11.74 -16.05 -15.87
N PRO A 58 -10.78 -15.13 -16.01
CA PRO A 58 -10.13 -14.89 -17.28
C PRO A 58 -9.24 -16.07 -17.71
N ALA A 59 -9.34 -16.46 -18.95
CA ALA A 59 -8.30 -17.26 -19.59
C ALA A 59 -7.13 -16.35 -19.96
N LEU A 60 -5.92 -16.71 -19.58
CA LEU A 60 -4.70 -15.93 -19.81
C LEU A 60 -3.66 -16.78 -20.49
N THR A 61 -3.02 -16.22 -21.52
CA THR A 61 -1.77 -16.74 -22.07
C THR A 61 -0.59 -16.29 -21.19
N GLU A 62 0.55 -16.97 -21.29
CA GLU A 62 1.77 -16.55 -20.61
C GLU A 62 2.24 -15.16 -21.08
N ASP A 63 2.09 -14.82 -22.35
CA ASP A 63 2.45 -13.49 -22.86
C ASP A 63 1.61 -12.38 -22.22
N GLN A 64 0.29 -12.61 -22.08
CA GLN A 64 -0.60 -11.69 -21.38
C GLN A 64 -0.23 -11.56 -19.90
N ALA A 65 0.11 -12.66 -19.26
CA ALA A 65 0.56 -12.66 -17.86
C ALA A 65 1.92 -11.95 -17.69
N ASN A 66 2.84 -12.13 -18.64
CA ASN A 66 4.11 -11.40 -18.66
C ASN A 66 3.89 -9.89 -18.81
N ALA A 67 2.99 -9.46 -19.71
CA ALA A 67 2.64 -8.05 -19.87
C ALA A 67 2.01 -7.45 -18.59
N LEU A 68 1.12 -8.19 -17.92
CA LEU A 68 0.52 -7.75 -16.64
C LEU A 68 1.54 -7.78 -15.48
N THR A 69 2.56 -8.64 -15.55
CA THR A 69 3.68 -8.60 -14.60
C THR A 69 4.55 -7.36 -14.80
N ALA A 70 4.85 -7.00 -16.05
CA ALA A 70 5.57 -5.76 -16.35
C ALA A 70 4.77 -4.51 -15.93
N LEU A 71 3.45 -4.53 -16.10
CA LEU A 71 2.57 -3.48 -15.55
C LEU A 71 2.67 -3.42 -14.02
N ALA A 72 2.68 -4.56 -13.31
CA ALA A 72 2.77 -4.59 -11.86
C ALA A 72 4.07 -3.95 -11.34
N GLU A 73 5.21 -4.12 -12.03
CA GLU A 73 6.47 -3.46 -11.68
C GLU A 73 6.36 -1.93 -11.80
N ARG A 74 5.78 -1.43 -12.89
CA ARG A 74 5.57 0.02 -13.07
C ARG A 74 4.59 0.58 -12.02
N VAL A 75 3.52 -0.15 -11.72
CA VAL A 75 2.58 0.21 -10.66
C VAL A 75 3.26 0.24 -9.29
N ARG A 76 4.19 -0.70 -9.02
CA ARG A 76 5.02 -0.67 -7.80
C ARG A 76 5.81 0.63 -7.67
N GLU A 77 6.37 1.14 -8.76
CA GLU A 77 7.05 2.44 -8.75
C GLU A 77 6.11 3.59 -8.39
N VAL A 78 4.85 3.57 -8.85
CA VAL A 78 3.83 4.56 -8.47
C VAL A 78 3.60 4.55 -6.96
N PHE A 79 3.42 3.36 -6.35
CA PHE A 79 3.26 3.23 -4.90
C PHE A 79 4.49 3.73 -4.15
N THR A 80 5.70 3.41 -4.63
CA THR A 80 6.96 3.82 -4.01
C THR A 80 7.14 5.33 -4.06
N ALA A 81 6.93 5.95 -5.21
CA ALA A 81 7.01 7.39 -5.39
C ALA A 81 5.97 8.13 -4.54
N SER A 82 4.72 7.66 -4.54
CA SER A 82 3.65 8.24 -3.71
C SER A 82 3.98 8.12 -2.21
N SER A 83 4.49 6.97 -1.77
CA SER A 83 4.83 6.72 -0.37
C SER A 83 6.01 7.57 0.12
N SER A 84 6.93 7.93 -0.76
CA SER A 84 8.06 8.83 -0.46
C SER A 84 7.72 10.31 -0.59
N GLY A 85 6.51 10.66 -1.03
CA GLY A 85 6.07 12.04 -1.25
C GLY A 85 6.47 12.60 -2.63
N ASP A 86 7.08 11.82 -3.51
CA ASP A 86 7.40 12.22 -4.88
C ASP A 86 6.18 12.04 -5.80
N VAL A 87 5.18 12.88 -5.55
CA VAL A 87 3.90 12.86 -6.29
C VAL A 87 4.10 13.20 -7.77
N ALA A 88 5.06 14.04 -8.10
CA ALA A 88 5.36 14.40 -9.49
C ALA A 88 5.84 13.17 -10.29
N ARG A 89 6.76 12.39 -9.74
CA ARG A 89 7.21 11.14 -10.35
C ARG A 89 6.05 10.14 -10.48
N ALA A 90 5.25 9.96 -9.43
CA ALA A 90 4.10 9.07 -9.47
C ALA A 90 3.12 9.48 -10.58
N ALA A 91 2.81 10.77 -10.71
CA ALA A 91 1.93 11.30 -11.76
C ALA A 91 2.52 11.09 -13.17
N GLY A 92 3.82 11.29 -13.34
CA GLY A 92 4.51 11.03 -14.62
C GLY A 92 4.32 9.58 -15.06
N ILE A 93 4.63 8.60 -14.18
CA ILE A 93 4.46 7.18 -14.48
C ILE A 93 2.99 6.86 -14.84
N VAL A 94 2.03 7.43 -14.11
CA VAL A 94 0.61 7.19 -14.38
C VAL A 94 0.18 7.80 -15.71
N ASN A 95 0.68 8.98 -16.09
CA ASN A 95 0.40 9.58 -17.39
C ASN A 95 0.93 8.70 -18.54
N ASP A 96 2.15 8.17 -18.40
CA ASP A 96 2.71 7.23 -19.38
C ASP A 96 1.86 5.97 -19.51
N LEU A 97 1.34 5.44 -18.38
CA LEU A 97 0.41 4.30 -18.40
C LEU A 97 -0.92 4.62 -19.09
N LEU A 98 -1.50 5.81 -18.80
CA LEU A 98 -2.74 6.26 -19.44
C LEU A 98 -2.59 6.35 -20.96
N GLU A 99 -1.46 6.87 -21.44
CA GLU A 99 -1.16 6.99 -22.85
C GLU A 99 -0.92 5.62 -23.49
N GLU A 100 -0.09 4.78 -22.89
CA GLU A 100 0.26 3.45 -23.38
C GLU A 100 -0.96 2.56 -23.55
N PHE A 101 -1.83 2.50 -22.53
CA PHE A 101 -3.02 1.66 -22.55
C PHE A 101 -4.20 2.33 -23.26
N GLY A 102 -4.11 3.62 -23.60
CA GLY A 102 -5.14 4.39 -24.29
C GLY A 102 -6.43 4.45 -23.46
N ALA A 103 -6.30 4.74 -22.16
CA ALA A 103 -7.42 4.75 -21.23
C ALA A 103 -8.48 5.79 -21.61
N ALA A 104 -9.65 5.33 -22.05
CA ALA A 104 -10.77 6.16 -22.44
C ALA A 104 -11.99 5.91 -21.52
N PRO A 105 -12.65 6.98 -20.99
CA PRO A 105 -13.84 6.82 -20.20
C PRO A 105 -15.02 6.36 -21.05
N ARG A 106 -15.81 5.41 -20.55
CA ARG A 106 -17.06 4.92 -21.15
C ARG A 106 -18.13 4.70 -20.11
N LEU A 107 -19.38 4.89 -20.50
CA LEU A 107 -20.54 4.56 -19.72
C LEU A 107 -21.10 3.22 -20.18
N ASP A 108 -20.92 2.19 -19.37
CA ASP A 108 -21.44 0.85 -19.64
C ASP A 108 -22.73 0.59 -18.86
N PRO A 109 -23.71 -0.15 -19.41
CA PRO A 109 -24.94 -0.50 -18.71
C PRO A 109 -24.66 -1.26 -17.42
N ALA A 110 -25.26 -0.82 -16.29
CA ALA A 110 -25.13 -1.49 -15.01
C ALA A 110 -26.17 -2.61 -14.85
N ARG A 111 -25.83 -3.72 -14.17
CA ARG A 111 -26.74 -4.86 -13.93
C ARG A 111 -28.04 -4.48 -13.20
N GLY A 112 -28.02 -3.43 -12.39
CA GLY A 112 -29.19 -2.92 -11.64
C GLY A 112 -29.95 -1.79 -12.33
N GLY A 113 -29.66 -1.50 -13.60
CA GLY A 113 -30.16 -0.34 -14.34
C GLY A 113 -29.24 0.89 -14.20
N GLY A 114 -29.36 1.83 -15.15
CA GLY A 114 -28.45 2.97 -15.26
C GLY A 114 -27.12 2.64 -15.91
N PHE A 115 -26.12 3.47 -15.66
CA PHE A 115 -24.78 3.36 -16.27
C PHE A 115 -23.68 3.44 -15.22
N THR A 116 -22.58 2.74 -15.47
CA THR A 116 -21.36 2.81 -14.66
C THR A 116 -20.21 3.33 -15.52
N LEU A 117 -19.41 4.24 -14.97
CA LEU A 117 -18.21 4.74 -15.62
C LEU A 117 -17.11 3.67 -15.54
N HIS A 118 -16.63 3.25 -16.69
CA HIS A 118 -15.48 2.38 -16.86
C HIS A 118 -14.40 3.07 -17.69
N PHE A 119 -13.18 2.54 -17.62
CA PHE A 119 -12.11 2.98 -18.51
C PHE A 119 -11.70 1.79 -19.37
N HIS A 120 -11.85 1.96 -20.66
CA HIS A 120 -11.53 0.95 -21.65
C HIS A 120 -10.17 1.25 -22.30
N GLY A 121 -9.43 0.19 -22.65
CA GLY A 121 -8.24 0.31 -23.49
C GLY A 121 -8.60 0.52 -24.96
N ARG A 122 -7.57 0.59 -25.79
CA ARG A 122 -7.74 0.80 -27.25
C ARG A 122 -8.47 -0.34 -27.96
N ASP A 123 -8.44 -1.53 -27.40
CA ASP A 123 -9.15 -2.71 -27.91
C ASP A 123 -9.72 -3.56 -26.77
N THR A 124 -10.26 -4.72 -27.10
CA THR A 124 -10.89 -5.64 -26.15
C THR A 124 -9.90 -6.61 -25.49
N SER A 125 -8.58 -6.41 -25.64
CA SER A 125 -7.59 -7.29 -25.01
C SER A 125 -7.63 -7.15 -23.50
N ILE A 126 -7.42 -8.27 -22.81
CA ILE A 126 -7.41 -8.31 -21.34
C ILE A 126 -6.32 -7.41 -20.74
N VAL A 127 -5.16 -7.33 -21.41
CA VAL A 127 -4.01 -6.51 -20.95
C VAL A 127 -4.34 -5.03 -21.05
N LEU A 128 -4.88 -4.58 -22.20
CA LEU A 128 -5.24 -3.17 -22.41
C LEU A 128 -6.42 -2.77 -21.50
N GLY A 129 -7.41 -3.66 -21.32
CA GLY A 129 -8.56 -3.40 -20.45
C GLY A 129 -8.13 -3.22 -18.98
N TRP A 130 -7.34 -4.13 -18.44
CA TRP A 130 -6.85 -3.99 -17.06
C TRP A 130 -5.85 -2.85 -16.91
N GLY A 131 -4.94 -2.67 -17.90
CA GLY A 131 -3.98 -1.57 -17.90
C GLY A 131 -4.67 -0.21 -17.87
N ALA A 132 -5.66 0.00 -18.73
CA ALA A 132 -6.44 1.24 -18.79
C ALA A 132 -7.21 1.51 -17.46
N GLY A 133 -7.88 0.48 -16.94
CA GLY A 133 -8.61 0.60 -15.68
C GLY A 133 -7.68 0.92 -14.50
N ILE A 134 -6.54 0.23 -14.39
CA ILE A 134 -5.53 0.46 -13.33
C ILE A 134 -4.93 1.86 -13.45
N ALA A 135 -4.51 2.27 -14.65
CA ALA A 135 -3.94 3.61 -14.88
C ALA A 135 -4.93 4.72 -14.49
N ALA A 136 -6.19 4.60 -14.94
CA ALA A 136 -7.24 5.56 -14.60
C ALA A 136 -7.55 5.56 -13.09
N GLY A 137 -7.63 4.39 -12.46
CA GLY A 137 -7.83 4.29 -11.01
C GLY A 137 -6.72 4.96 -10.21
N LEU A 138 -5.46 4.76 -10.60
CA LEU A 138 -4.30 5.42 -9.98
C LEU A 138 -4.29 6.93 -10.24
N ALA A 139 -4.64 7.38 -11.46
CA ALA A 139 -4.77 8.80 -11.78
C ALA A 139 -5.82 9.49 -10.88
N MET A 140 -6.97 8.86 -10.71
CA MET A 140 -8.01 9.37 -9.81
C MET A 140 -7.57 9.36 -8.35
N ALA A 141 -6.81 8.34 -7.91
CA ALA A 141 -6.26 8.28 -6.55
C ALA A 141 -5.24 9.40 -6.29
N ILE A 142 -4.36 9.70 -7.25
CA ILE A 142 -3.32 10.75 -7.11
C ILE A 142 -3.92 12.15 -7.31
N GLY A 143 -4.83 12.31 -8.27
CA GLY A 143 -5.41 13.60 -8.66
C GLY A 143 -6.56 14.10 -7.80
N SER A 144 -6.97 13.37 -6.76
CA SER A 144 -8.05 13.75 -5.84
C SER A 144 -7.53 13.96 -4.42
N ASP A 145 -8.45 14.29 -3.47
CA ASP A 145 -8.17 14.33 -2.02
C ASP A 145 -7.67 13.00 -1.43
N LEU A 146 -7.44 12.03 -2.31
CA LEU A 146 -6.94 10.70 -1.99
C LEU A 146 -5.43 10.56 -2.25
N ALA A 147 -4.79 11.64 -2.70
CA ALA A 147 -3.33 11.71 -2.72
C ALA A 147 -2.78 11.35 -1.32
N GLY A 148 -1.77 10.49 -1.30
CA GLY A 148 -1.21 9.96 -0.04
C GLY A 148 -1.86 8.69 0.49
N ARG A 149 -2.88 8.11 -0.20
CA ARG A 149 -3.45 6.80 0.18
C ARG A 149 -2.66 5.61 -0.34
N LEU A 150 -1.80 5.80 -1.32
CA LEU A 150 -0.93 4.77 -1.86
C LEU A 150 0.33 4.66 -0.99
N GLY A 151 0.52 3.51 -0.33
CA GLY A 151 1.59 3.35 0.63
C GLY A 151 2.41 2.08 0.45
N VAL A 152 3.66 2.13 0.93
CA VAL A 152 4.54 0.96 1.11
C VAL A 152 4.64 0.66 2.61
N CYS A 153 4.66 -0.61 2.98
CA CYS A 153 4.69 -1.05 4.38
C CYS A 153 5.95 -0.56 5.10
N GLN A 154 5.77 0.09 6.25
CA GLN A 154 6.87 0.63 7.07
C GLN A 154 7.41 -0.38 8.10
N ALA A 155 7.07 -1.65 7.98
CA ALA A 155 7.54 -2.71 8.88
C ALA A 155 8.73 -3.44 8.27
N ASP A 156 9.92 -2.91 8.42
CA ASP A 156 11.15 -3.51 7.90
C ASP A 156 11.25 -5.03 8.23
N PRO A 157 11.64 -5.91 7.26
CA PRO A 157 11.96 -5.65 5.85
C PRO A 157 10.76 -5.68 4.89
N CYS A 158 9.51 -5.69 5.36
CA CYS A 158 8.31 -5.76 4.55
C CYS A 158 8.18 -4.54 3.64
N ASP A 159 7.96 -4.78 2.36
CA ASP A 159 7.80 -3.75 1.33
C ASP A 159 6.51 -3.90 0.50
N ARG A 160 5.55 -4.69 1.02
CA ARG A 160 4.24 -4.84 0.37
C ARG A 160 3.51 -3.52 0.31
N VAL A 161 2.91 -3.25 -0.86
CA VAL A 161 2.13 -2.04 -1.06
C VAL A 161 0.73 -2.19 -0.45
N TYR A 162 0.10 -1.07 -0.14
CA TYR A 162 -1.28 -1.04 0.36
C TYR A 162 -1.98 0.26 -0.03
N ILE A 163 -3.31 0.24 0.08
CA ILE A 163 -4.14 1.44 -0.02
C ILE A 163 -4.64 1.79 1.38
N ASP A 164 -4.51 3.06 1.76
CA ASP A 164 -5.02 3.55 3.03
C ASP A 164 -6.51 3.90 2.90
N THR A 165 -7.35 3.07 3.50
CA THR A 165 -8.81 3.27 3.58
C THR A 165 -9.23 3.95 4.87
N SER A 166 -8.29 4.28 5.74
CA SER A 166 -8.61 4.92 7.01
C SER A 166 -9.08 6.37 6.83
N TYR A 167 -9.93 6.81 7.73
CA TYR A 167 -10.46 8.18 7.71
C TYR A 167 -9.33 9.24 7.79
N ASN A 168 -8.34 9.00 8.67
CA ASN A 168 -7.28 9.96 8.99
C ASN A 168 -5.96 9.72 8.24
N LEU A 169 -5.92 8.93 7.16
CA LEU A 169 -4.69 8.58 6.44
C LEU A 169 -3.58 8.04 7.38
N GLY A 170 -3.99 7.27 8.38
CA GLY A 170 -3.09 6.80 9.44
C GLY A 170 -2.48 5.43 9.23
N LYS A 171 -2.80 4.74 8.14
CA LYS A 171 -2.30 3.40 7.87
C LYS A 171 -0.82 3.47 7.46
N ARG A 172 0.02 2.73 8.16
CA ARG A 172 1.48 2.66 7.94
C ARG A 172 1.96 1.26 7.57
N PHE A 173 1.10 0.28 7.70
CA PHE A 173 1.45 -1.13 7.54
C PHE A 173 0.45 -1.82 6.61
N CYS A 174 0.92 -2.72 5.76
CA CYS A 174 0.08 -3.49 4.84
C CYS A 174 -0.90 -4.40 5.58
N SER A 175 -0.55 -4.85 6.78
CA SER A 175 -1.34 -5.81 7.56
C SER A 175 -1.24 -5.60 9.07
N ARG A 176 -2.22 -6.15 9.82
CA ARG A 176 -2.19 -6.20 11.29
C ARG A 176 -0.97 -6.96 11.81
N ARG A 177 -0.51 -8.00 11.09
CA ARG A 177 0.69 -8.78 11.42
C ARG A 177 1.93 -7.87 11.45
N CYS A 178 2.12 -7.05 10.43
CA CYS A 178 3.23 -6.09 10.36
C CYS A 178 3.13 -5.03 11.48
N GLN A 179 1.95 -4.50 11.73
CA GLN A 179 1.72 -3.55 12.83
C GLN A 179 2.07 -4.15 14.19
N SER A 180 1.61 -5.37 14.48
CA SER A 180 1.88 -6.07 15.74
C SER A 180 3.37 -6.38 15.91
N ARG A 181 4.06 -6.79 14.83
CA ARG A 181 5.50 -7.05 14.83
C ARG A 181 6.29 -5.81 15.23
N VAL A 182 5.98 -4.65 14.64
CA VAL A 182 6.65 -3.39 14.97
C VAL A 182 6.35 -2.97 16.42
N LYS A 183 5.08 -3.03 16.86
CA LYS A 183 4.71 -2.72 18.26
C LYS A 183 5.46 -3.60 19.26
N ALA A 184 5.57 -4.91 18.99
CA ALA A 184 6.31 -5.83 19.86
C ALA A 184 7.82 -5.53 19.88
N ALA A 185 8.42 -5.16 18.74
CA ALA A 185 9.83 -4.77 18.68
C ALA A 185 10.11 -3.51 19.50
N VAL A 186 9.28 -2.48 19.37
CA VAL A 186 9.38 -1.24 20.16
C VAL A 186 9.24 -1.52 21.67
N HIS A 187 8.27 -2.36 22.04
CA HIS A 187 8.08 -2.74 23.45
C HIS A 187 9.30 -3.46 24.02
N ARG A 188 9.89 -4.44 23.28
CA ARG A 188 11.10 -5.14 23.72
C ARG A 188 12.29 -4.18 23.87
N ALA A 189 12.47 -3.23 22.94
CA ALA A 189 13.53 -2.24 23.02
C ALA A 189 13.41 -1.35 24.27
N LYS A 190 12.20 -0.87 24.57
CA LYS A 190 11.93 -0.07 25.79
C LYS A 190 12.19 -0.86 27.08
N SER A 191 11.80 -2.13 27.13
CA SER A 191 12.01 -3.00 28.29
C SER A 191 13.49 -3.27 28.56
N LYS A 192 14.31 -3.47 27.49
CA LYS A 192 15.77 -3.63 27.60
C LYS A 192 16.45 -2.33 28.10
N GLY A 193 16.00 -1.17 27.62
CA GLY A 193 16.53 0.13 28.06
C GLY A 193 16.26 0.43 29.54
N ARG A 194 15.07 0.03 30.05
CA ARG A 194 14.75 0.18 31.51
C ARG A 194 15.62 -0.71 32.38
N ARG A 195 16.00 -1.91 31.94
CA ARG A 195 16.87 -2.82 32.73
C ARG A 195 18.34 -2.36 32.78
N ARG A 196 18.78 -1.49 31.86
CA ARG A 196 20.17 -1.00 31.79
C ARG A 196 20.39 0.32 32.54
N ARG A 197 19.36 0.96 33.11
CA ARG A 197 19.57 2.13 33.99
C ARG A 197 20.08 1.61 35.36
N PRO A 198 21.35 1.89 35.76
CA PRO A 198 21.80 1.55 37.11
C PRO A 198 20.95 2.32 38.12
N HIS A 199 20.50 1.64 39.17
CA HIS A 199 19.95 2.32 40.33
C HIS A 199 21.04 3.29 40.84
N SER A 200 20.84 4.60 40.60
CA SER A 200 21.60 5.59 41.36
C SER A 200 21.24 5.40 42.83
N HIS A 201 22.19 4.86 43.59
CA HIS A 201 22.12 4.87 45.05
C HIS A 201 21.84 6.31 45.47
N ARG A 202 20.68 6.56 46.05
CA ARG A 202 20.46 7.74 46.85
C ARG A 202 21.45 7.63 48.02
N GLY A 203 22.52 8.42 47.95
CA GLY A 203 23.48 8.59 49.01
C GLY A 203 22.78 9.03 50.30
N SER A 204 23.24 8.40 51.34
CA SER A 204 22.87 8.51 52.72
C SER A 204 22.76 9.94 53.23
N SER A 205 21.70 10.12 54.02
CA SER A 205 21.51 11.11 55.07
C SER A 205 22.79 11.70 55.64
N GLY A 206 23.08 12.96 55.33
CA GLY A 206 23.94 13.81 56.15
C GLY A 206 23.20 14.20 57.42
N ARG A 207 23.68 13.73 58.55
CA ARG A 207 23.26 14.20 59.88
C ARG A 207 23.73 15.65 60.02
N TYR A 208 22.84 16.54 60.35
CA TYR A 208 23.17 17.88 60.89
C TYR A 208 23.58 17.74 62.32
N PRO A 209 24.71 18.31 62.82
CA PRO A 209 25.02 18.42 64.19
C PRO A 209 24.25 19.61 64.76
N TYR A 210 23.56 19.33 65.85
CA TYR A 210 22.93 20.30 66.81
C TYR A 210 24.02 21.06 67.51
N ASN A 211 24.08 22.35 67.36
CA ASN A 211 24.96 23.19 68.19
C ASN A 211 24.11 24.09 69.11
N GLN A 212 24.16 23.80 70.40
CA GLN A 212 23.70 24.70 71.50
C GLN A 212 24.79 25.71 71.81
N ALA A 213 24.42 26.96 71.89
CA ALA A 213 25.03 27.98 72.75
C ALA A 213 24.04 29.16 72.89
N SER A 214 23.31 29.29 73.94
CA SER A 214 23.54 30.04 75.21
C SER A 214 23.70 31.55 75.00
N ALA A 215 22.67 32.23 75.52
CA ALA A 215 22.61 33.41 76.39
C ALA A 215 23.57 34.60 76.15
N VAL A 216 23.02 35.77 75.94
CA VAL A 216 22.86 36.91 76.94
C VAL A 216 21.87 37.91 76.28
#